data_7cd58bb3797be3ae39a3ba6b9a9bb76a
#
_entry.id   7cd58bb3797be3ae39a3ba6b9a9bb76a
#
_cell.length_a   1.000
_cell.length_b   1.000
_cell.length_c   1.000
_cell.angle_alpha   90.00
_cell.angle_beta   90.00
_cell.angle_gamma   90.00
#
_symmetry.space_group_name_H-M   'P 1'
#
loop_
_entity.id
_entity.type
_entity.pdbx_description
1 polymer ?
#
loop_
_entity_poly.entity_id
_entity_poly.type
_entity_poly.pdbx_seq_one_letter_code
_entity_poly.pdbx_strand_id
1 'polypeptide(L)'
;MARLKIVAWPEPVLLNPAEPVTKFDEELKKLADDMFDTMYAAPGVGLAAVQVGIAKRLFVMDCSGGKDPSARYFMANPQIIVKEGKQVGDEGCLSIPGIYSNVQRSMRVIARGHDINGKEYEIEGIELEGRCLLHETDHCDGILYVNRISPLKRELVQRKIRKLQKAGEWPS
;
A
#
# COMPACT_ATOMS: atom_id res chain seq x y z
N MET A 1 17.66 -8.66 -9.06
CA MET A 1 16.85 -7.62 -8.45
C MET A 1 16.19 -6.79 -9.53
N ALA A 2 14.90 -6.96 -9.67
CA ALA A 2 14.15 -6.31 -10.73
C ALA A 2 13.24 -5.23 -10.15
N ARG A 3 13.12 -4.12 -10.87
CA ARG A 3 12.10 -3.12 -10.58
C ARG A 3 10.84 -3.49 -11.33
N LEU A 4 9.72 -3.51 -10.61
CA LEU A 4 8.44 -3.83 -11.18
C LEU A 4 7.73 -2.53 -11.62
N LYS A 5 6.86 -2.65 -12.61
CA LYS A 5 6.05 -1.52 -13.04
C LYS A 5 4.92 -1.29 -12.03
N ILE A 6 4.80 -0.07 -11.51
CA ILE A 6 3.68 0.32 -10.66
C ILE A 6 2.51 0.67 -11.56
N VAL A 7 1.37 -0.01 -11.36
CA VAL A 7 0.15 0.29 -12.09
C VAL A 7 -0.61 1.43 -11.43
N ALA A 8 -1.35 2.20 -12.21
CA ALA A 8 -2.06 3.38 -11.75
C ALA A 8 -3.57 3.18 -11.78
N TRP A 9 -4.26 3.89 -10.89
CA TRP A 9 -5.72 3.95 -10.92
C TRP A 9 -6.19 4.36 -12.33
N PRO A 10 -7.23 3.78 -12.93
CA PRO A 10 -8.20 2.84 -12.37
C PRO A 10 -7.98 1.37 -12.78
N GLU A 11 -6.75 0.89 -12.79
CA GLU A 11 -6.49 -0.51 -13.10
C GLU A 11 -7.34 -1.45 -12.23
N PRO A 12 -8.05 -2.44 -12.81
CA PRO A 12 -8.97 -3.30 -12.05
C PRO A 12 -8.34 -4.04 -10.88
N VAL A 13 -7.06 -4.42 -10.98
CA VAL A 13 -6.37 -5.11 -9.89
C VAL A 13 -6.34 -4.29 -8.61
N LEU A 14 -6.35 -2.95 -8.71
CA LEU A 14 -6.36 -2.05 -7.57
C LEU A 14 -7.75 -1.93 -6.91
N LEU A 15 -8.80 -2.29 -7.62
CA LEU A 15 -10.18 -2.04 -7.23
C LEU A 15 -10.90 -3.28 -6.73
N ASN A 16 -10.23 -4.43 -6.71
CA ASN A 16 -10.79 -5.70 -6.30
C ASN A 16 -10.00 -6.30 -5.15
N PRO A 17 -10.65 -7.03 -4.23
CA PRO A 17 -9.94 -7.77 -3.20
C PRO A 17 -8.95 -8.75 -3.80
N ALA A 18 -7.75 -8.82 -3.23
CA ALA A 18 -6.71 -9.74 -3.65
C ALA A 18 -6.87 -11.11 -2.97
N GLU A 19 -6.25 -12.13 -3.55
CA GLU A 19 -6.34 -13.48 -3.04
C GLU A 19 -5.34 -13.76 -1.91
N PRO A 20 -5.69 -14.61 -0.93
CA PRO A 20 -4.75 -15.00 0.11
C PRO A 20 -3.48 -15.65 -0.45
N VAL A 21 -2.37 -15.40 0.20
CA VAL A 21 -1.10 -16.07 -0.08
C VAL A 21 -1.11 -17.43 0.63
N THR A 22 -0.88 -18.49 -0.13
CA THR A 22 -0.89 -19.86 0.40
C THR A 22 0.44 -20.58 0.27
N LYS A 23 1.35 -20.07 -0.59
CA LYS A 23 2.67 -20.66 -0.81
C LYS A 23 3.76 -19.66 -0.42
N PHE A 24 4.60 -20.07 0.53
CA PHE A 24 5.71 -19.27 1.03
C PHE A 24 7.02 -19.88 0.53
N ASP A 25 7.30 -19.66 -0.74
CA ASP A 25 8.37 -20.29 -1.49
C ASP A 25 9.40 -19.26 -2.00
N GLU A 26 10.34 -19.70 -2.82
CA GLU A 26 11.39 -18.83 -3.37
C GLU A 26 10.83 -17.78 -4.34
N GLU A 27 9.73 -18.09 -5.05
CA GLU A 27 9.07 -17.10 -5.91
C GLU A 27 8.52 -15.94 -5.08
N LEU A 28 7.94 -16.25 -3.92
CA LEU A 28 7.43 -15.22 -3.01
C LEU A 28 8.57 -14.35 -2.47
N LYS A 29 9.70 -14.96 -2.11
CA LYS A 29 10.87 -14.22 -1.64
C LYS A 29 11.41 -13.29 -2.72
N LYS A 30 11.48 -13.77 -3.96
CA LYS A 30 11.90 -12.96 -5.10
C LYS A 30 10.94 -11.79 -5.32
N LEU A 31 9.63 -12.04 -5.28
CA LEU A 31 8.62 -11.00 -5.42
C LEU A 31 8.79 -9.94 -4.32
N ALA A 32 8.98 -10.36 -3.07
CA ALA A 32 9.17 -9.43 -1.95
C ALA A 32 10.41 -8.55 -2.17
N ASP A 33 11.53 -9.13 -2.59
CA ASP A 33 12.75 -8.39 -2.86
C ASP A 33 12.56 -7.38 -4.00
N ASP A 34 11.91 -7.80 -5.08
CA ASP A 34 11.60 -6.92 -6.22
C ASP A 34 10.66 -5.79 -5.80
N MET A 35 9.69 -6.07 -4.92
CA MET A 35 8.79 -5.05 -4.38
C MET A 35 9.52 -4.04 -3.50
N PHE A 36 10.43 -4.49 -2.64
CA PHE A 36 11.25 -3.57 -1.86
C PHE A 36 12.09 -2.68 -2.75
N ASP A 37 12.76 -3.24 -3.74
CA ASP A 37 13.57 -2.47 -4.69
C ASP A 37 12.71 -1.42 -5.43
N THR A 38 11.53 -1.82 -5.87
CA THR A 38 10.57 -0.95 -6.56
C THR A 38 10.11 0.18 -5.64
N MET A 39 9.76 -0.16 -4.39
CA MET A 39 9.32 0.81 -3.39
C MET A 39 10.41 1.86 -3.10
N TYR A 40 11.65 1.43 -2.85
CA TYR A 40 12.73 2.35 -2.56
C TYR A 40 13.07 3.25 -3.76
N ALA A 41 12.96 2.73 -4.97
CA ALA A 41 13.24 3.48 -6.20
C ALA A 41 12.18 4.53 -6.51
N ALA A 42 10.93 4.32 -6.08
CA ALA A 42 9.81 5.21 -6.40
C ALA A 42 9.96 6.67 -5.92
N PRO A 43 10.50 7.08 -4.75
CA PRO A 43 10.57 6.41 -3.45
C PRO A 43 9.24 6.42 -2.71
N GLY A 44 9.00 5.37 -1.95
CA GLY A 44 7.78 5.22 -1.15
C GLY A 44 8.06 4.51 0.16
N VAL A 45 7.09 4.57 1.08
CA VAL A 45 7.19 3.94 2.41
C VAL A 45 6.42 2.62 2.50
N GLY A 46 5.59 2.32 1.52
CA GLY A 46 4.83 1.09 1.43
C GLY A 46 4.46 0.76 -0.01
N LEU A 47 4.25 -0.53 -0.28
CA LEU A 47 3.84 -1.01 -1.59
C LEU A 47 3.12 -2.35 -1.44
N ALA A 48 1.90 -2.43 -1.96
CA ALA A 48 1.12 -3.67 -1.99
C ALA A 48 1.30 -4.38 -3.33
N ALA A 49 1.14 -5.70 -3.34
CA ALA A 49 1.31 -6.50 -4.55
C ALA A 49 0.36 -6.08 -5.68
N VAL A 50 -0.86 -5.67 -5.36
CA VAL A 50 -1.81 -5.19 -6.37
C VAL A 50 -1.27 -3.98 -7.13
N GLN A 51 -0.42 -3.17 -6.50
CA GLN A 51 0.17 -1.99 -7.14
C GLN A 51 1.22 -2.35 -8.19
N VAL A 52 1.69 -3.58 -8.21
CA VAL A 52 2.56 -4.10 -9.27
C VAL A 52 1.85 -5.15 -10.14
N GLY A 53 0.51 -5.11 -10.11
CA GLY A 53 -0.32 -5.96 -10.97
C GLY A 53 -0.51 -7.38 -10.48
N ILE A 54 -0.17 -7.69 -9.24
CA ILE A 54 -0.26 -9.04 -8.68
C ILE A 54 -1.36 -9.10 -7.64
N ALA A 55 -2.40 -9.91 -7.91
CA ALA A 55 -3.60 -9.99 -7.09
C ALA A 55 -3.41 -10.91 -5.88
N LYS A 56 -2.42 -10.60 -5.03
CA LYS A 56 -2.12 -11.34 -3.80
C LYS A 56 -2.18 -10.42 -2.58
N ARG A 57 -2.67 -10.94 -1.47
CA ARG A 57 -2.79 -10.20 -0.21
C ARG A 57 -1.45 -10.12 0.50
N LEU A 58 -0.60 -9.21 0.04
CA LEU A 58 0.69 -8.94 0.69
C LEU A 58 1.15 -7.52 0.40
N PHE A 59 1.97 -7.01 1.29
CA PHE A 59 2.63 -5.72 1.11
C PHE A 59 4.02 -5.71 1.75
N VAL A 60 4.81 -4.75 1.33
CA VAL A 60 6.08 -4.39 1.98
C VAL A 60 5.99 -2.97 2.47
N MET A 61 6.71 -2.64 3.55
CA MET A 61 6.77 -1.28 4.05
C MET A 61 8.09 -1.01 4.78
N ASP A 62 8.52 0.24 4.74
CA ASP A 62 9.67 0.74 5.46
C ASP A 62 9.55 2.25 5.60
N CYS A 63 9.04 2.70 6.74
CA CYS A 63 8.84 4.12 7.02
C CYS A 63 10.15 4.85 7.32
N SER A 64 11.26 4.14 7.47
CA SER A 64 12.58 4.74 7.68
C SER A 64 13.28 5.12 6.36
N GLY A 65 12.72 4.72 5.22
CA GLY A 65 13.36 4.96 3.91
C GLY A 65 14.66 4.19 3.71
N GLY A 66 14.79 3.03 4.32
CA GLY A 66 15.97 2.18 4.23
C GLY A 66 17.04 2.45 5.28
N LYS A 67 16.80 3.40 6.20
CA LYS A 67 17.79 3.80 7.21
C LYS A 67 17.85 2.87 8.40
N ASP A 68 16.75 2.19 8.72
CA ASP A 68 16.62 1.30 9.88
C ASP A 68 16.17 -0.08 9.41
N PRO A 69 17.05 -1.10 9.46
CA PRO A 69 16.70 -2.46 9.04
C PRO A 69 15.53 -3.06 9.83
N SER A 70 15.30 -2.61 11.07
CA SER A 70 14.21 -3.10 11.91
C SER A 70 12.84 -2.54 11.49
N ALA A 71 12.81 -1.50 10.65
CA ALA A 71 11.59 -0.89 10.12
C ALA A 71 11.14 -1.51 8.78
N ARG A 72 11.90 -2.46 8.26
CA ARG A 72 11.60 -3.14 7.00
C ARG A 72 10.69 -4.33 7.26
N TYR A 73 9.45 -4.25 6.77
CA TYR A 73 8.43 -5.27 7.00
C TYR A 73 7.89 -5.86 5.71
N PHE A 74 7.67 -7.16 5.72
CA PHE A 74 6.83 -7.87 4.77
C PHE A 74 5.66 -8.46 5.54
N MET A 75 4.43 -8.35 5.01
CA MET A 75 3.29 -9.05 5.61
C MET A 75 2.38 -9.61 4.52
N ALA A 76 2.07 -10.90 4.62
CA ALA A 76 1.08 -11.55 3.81
C ALA A 76 -0.19 -11.78 4.62
N ASN A 77 -1.34 -11.78 3.95
CA ASN A 77 -2.65 -12.02 4.55
C ASN A 77 -2.93 -11.10 5.73
N PRO A 78 -2.76 -9.77 5.57
CA PRO A 78 -2.89 -8.86 6.70
C PRO A 78 -4.33 -8.77 7.20
N GLN A 79 -4.45 -8.64 8.51
CA GLN A 79 -5.70 -8.39 9.20
C GLN A 79 -5.46 -7.34 10.26
N ILE A 80 -6.26 -6.29 10.28
CA ILE A 80 -6.18 -5.25 11.31
C ILE A 80 -6.93 -5.74 12.54
N ILE A 81 -6.23 -5.88 13.67
CA ILE A 81 -6.81 -6.40 14.92
C ILE A 81 -6.99 -5.34 15.99
N VAL A 82 -6.25 -4.21 15.91
CA VAL A 82 -6.41 -3.09 16.82
C VAL A 82 -6.36 -1.78 16.03
N LYS A 83 -7.29 -0.89 16.32
CA LYS A 83 -7.31 0.49 15.81
C LYS A 83 -7.68 1.42 16.97
N GLU A 84 -6.79 2.35 17.32
CA GLU A 84 -6.98 3.28 18.42
C GLU A 84 -6.58 4.70 18.03
N GLY A 85 -7.29 5.66 18.57
CA GLY A 85 -6.99 7.08 18.37
C GLY A 85 -7.28 7.54 16.95
N LYS A 86 -6.90 8.79 16.68
CA LYS A 86 -7.13 9.44 15.38
C LYS A 86 -5.95 10.31 15.03
N GLN A 87 -5.60 10.32 13.76
CA GLN A 87 -4.66 11.27 13.17
C GLN A 87 -5.20 11.75 11.84
N VAL A 88 -4.86 12.98 11.48
CA VAL A 88 -5.17 13.56 10.17
C VAL A 88 -3.88 14.06 9.56
N GLY A 89 -3.63 13.70 8.32
CA GLY A 89 -2.44 14.14 7.62
C GLY A 89 -2.50 13.80 6.15
N ASP A 90 -1.56 14.36 5.40
CA ASP A 90 -1.45 14.10 3.97
C ASP A 90 -1.12 12.65 3.69
N GLU A 91 -1.85 12.09 2.75
CA GLU A 91 -1.61 10.74 2.25
C GLU A 91 -1.59 10.78 0.73
N GLY A 92 -0.63 10.07 0.16
CA GLY A 92 -0.54 9.85 -1.27
C GLY A 92 -0.41 8.37 -1.54
N CYS A 93 -0.38 8.01 -2.81
CA CYS A 93 -0.26 6.62 -3.24
C CYS A 93 0.55 6.56 -4.52
N LEU A 94 1.47 5.60 -4.61
CA LEU A 94 2.28 5.42 -5.82
C LEU A 94 1.42 5.08 -7.05
N SER A 95 0.22 4.54 -6.83
CA SER A 95 -0.74 4.26 -7.90
C SER A 95 -1.65 5.45 -8.25
N ILE A 96 -1.52 6.56 -7.52
CA ILE A 96 -2.19 7.85 -7.80
C ILE A 96 -1.12 8.94 -7.74
N PRO A 97 -0.18 8.94 -8.69
CA PRO A 97 1.01 9.80 -8.60
C PRO A 97 0.68 11.29 -8.66
N GLY A 98 1.36 12.06 -7.83
CA GLY A 98 1.28 13.51 -7.83
C GLY A 98 0.04 14.09 -7.15
N ILE A 99 -0.81 13.27 -6.57
CA ILE A 99 -2.05 13.70 -5.92
C ILE A 99 -2.01 13.29 -4.46
N TYR A 100 -2.34 14.23 -3.57
CA TYR A 100 -2.33 14.03 -2.12
C TYR A 100 -3.61 14.58 -1.53
N SER A 101 -4.05 14.01 -0.41
CA SER A 101 -5.22 14.51 0.32
C SER A 101 -5.05 14.21 1.80
N ASN A 102 -5.67 15.04 2.64
CA ASN A 102 -5.74 14.74 4.08
C ASN A 102 -6.67 13.57 4.32
N VAL A 103 -6.17 12.57 5.01
CA VAL A 103 -6.93 11.36 5.34
C VAL A 103 -6.90 11.14 6.85
N GLN A 104 -8.07 10.90 7.43
CA GLN A 104 -8.16 10.50 8.84
C GLN A 104 -7.87 9.01 8.95
N ARG A 105 -6.94 8.66 9.84
CA ARG A 105 -6.57 7.28 10.13
C ARG A 105 -6.49 7.09 11.65
N SER A 106 -6.46 5.83 12.09
CA SER A 106 -6.16 5.53 13.48
C SER A 106 -4.71 5.87 13.79
N MET A 107 -4.44 6.35 15.02
CA MET A 107 -3.10 6.72 15.46
C MET A 107 -2.25 5.50 15.76
N ARG A 108 -2.84 4.48 16.38
CA ARG A 108 -2.20 3.23 16.74
C ARG A 108 -2.93 2.07 16.07
N VAL A 109 -2.18 1.20 15.42
CA VAL A 109 -2.71 0.06 14.66
C VAL A 109 -1.87 -1.17 14.95
N ILE A 110 -2.52 -2.31 15.13
CA ILE A 110 -1.84 -3.60 15.13
C ILE A 110 -2.40 -4.42 13.98
N ALA A 111 -1.52 -4.88 13.11
CA ALA A 111 -1.84 -5.78 12.00
C ALA A 111 -1.26 -7.15 12.30
N ARG A 112 -2.03 -8.19 12.02
CA ARG A 112 -1.62 -9.60 12.11
C ARG A 112 -1.60 -10.19 10.72
N GLY A 113 -0.58 -10.97 10.42
CA GLY A 113 -0.46 -11.66 9.15
C GLY A 113 0.70 -12.66 9.20
N HIS A 114 1.23 -12.99 8.02
CA HIS A 114 2.31 -13.97 7.89
C HIS A 114 3.60 -13.29 7.42
N ASP A 115 4.73 -13.72 7.97
CA ASP A 115 6.04 -13.31 7.47
C ASP A 115 6.40 -14.05 6.19
N ILE A 116 7.59 -13.81 5.67
CA ILE A 116 8.04 -14.40 4.40
C ILE A 116 8.18 -15.94 4.47
N ASN A 117 8.24 -16.49 5.66
CA ASN A 117 8.32 -17.94 5.88
C ASN A 117 6.97 -18.57 6.22
N GLY A 118 5.90 -17.79 6.20
CA GLY A 118 4.56 -18.27 6.51
C GLY A 118 4.22 -18.31 7.99
N LYS A 119 5.10 -17.77 8.85
CA LYS A 119 4.87 -17.72 10.29
C LYS A 119 3.99 -16.52 10.63
N GLU A 120 2.95 -16.74 11.44
CA GLU A 120 2.09 -15.66 11.91
C GLU A 120 2.84 -14.71 12.84
N TYR A 121 2.65 -13.41 12.65
CA TYR A 121 3.24 -12.39 13.50
C TYR A 121 2.41 -11.11 13.46
N GLU A 122 2.75 -10.16 14.33
CA GLU A 122 2.06 -8.87 14.42
C GLU A 122 3.03 -7.72 14.24
N ILE A 123 2.52 -6.65 13.63
CA ILE A 123 3.23 -5.37 13.55
C ILE A 123 2.38 -4.33 14.26
N GLU A 124 2.98 -3.64 15.24
CA GLU A 124 2.39 -2.46 15.85
C GLU A 124 2.96 -1.22 15.18
N GLY A 125 2.06 -0.36 14.68
CA GLY A 125 2.45 0.91 14.09
C GLY A 125 1.77 2.09 14.78
N ILE A 126 2.53 3.17 15.00
CA ILE A 126 2.05 4.42 15.58
C ILE A 126 2.38 5.53 14.59
N GLU A 127 1.49 6.52 14.48
CA GLU A 127 1.66 7.66 13.56
C GLU A 127 1.83 7.19 12.10
N LEU A 128 2.96 7.48 11.45
CA LEU A 128 3.19 7.11 10.04
C LEU A 128 3.10 5.61 9.81
N GLU A 129 3.68 4.80 10.70
CA GLU A 129 3.60 3.35 10.56
C GLU A 129 2.16 2.85 10.71
N GLY A 130 1.38 3.42 11.61
CA GLY A 130 -0.04 3.10 11.74
C GLY A 130 -0.83 3.44 10.47
N ARG A 131 -0.58 4.63 9.91
CA ARG A 131 -1.16 5.06 8.64
C ARG A 131 -0.78 4.10 7.51
N CYS A 132 0.48 3.72 7.42
CA CYS A 132 0.99 2.83 6.38
C CYS A 132 0.35 1.43 6.48
N LEU A 133 0.25 0.87 7.67
CA LEU A 133 -0.40 -0.44 7.87
C LEU A 133 -1.83 -0.43 7.36
N LEU A 134 -2.59 0.63 7.63
CA LEU A 134 -3.97 0.75 7.16
C LEU A 134 -4.04 0.95 5.65
N HIS A 135 -3.19 1.80 5.10
CA HIS A 135 -3.13 2.09 3.68
C HIS A 135 -2.83 0.82 2.87
N GLU A 136 -1.81 0.05 3.27
CA GLU A 136 -1.40 -1.16 2.55
C GLU A 136 -2.40 -2.30 2.74
N THR A 137 -2.98 -2.44 3.93
CA THR A 137 -4.04 -3.43 4.16
C THR A 137 -5.28 -3.11 3.32
N ASP A 138 -5.64 -1.83 3.22
CA ASP A 138 -6.72 -1.39 2.33
C ASP A 138 -6.48 -1.85 0.89
N HIS A 139 -5.27 -1.71 0.36
CA HIS A 139 -4.94 -2.18 -0.98
C HIS A 139 -5.25 -3.66 -1.17
N CYS A 140 -4.99 -4.48 -0.17
CA CYS A 140 -5.31 -5.91 -0.22
C CYS A 140 -6.82 -6.17 -0.34
N ASP A 141 -7.64 -5.22 0.10
CA ASP A 141 -9.09 -5.28 0.04
C ASP A 141 -9.68 -4.53 -1.16
N GLY A 142 -8.84 -4.01 -2.06
CA GLY A 142 -9.29 -3.24 -3.22
C GLY A 142 -9.69 -1.81 -2.88
N ILE A 143 -9.20 -1.26 -1.79
CA ILE A 143 -9.54 0.07 -1.29
C ILE A 143 -8.33 1.00 -1.41
N LEU A 144 -8.54 2.21 -1.93
CA LEU A 144 -7.52 3.25 -2.00
C LEU A 144 -7.87 4.38 -1.04
N TYR A 145 -6.89 5.24 -0.72
CA TYR A 145 -7.13 6.35 0.22
C TYR A 145 -8.26 7.27 -0.24
N VAL A 146 -8.50 7.39 -1.55
CA VAL A 146 -9.59 8.21 -2.08
C VAL A 146 -10.97 7.69 -1.68
N ASN A 147 -11.07 6.43 -1.27
CA ASN A 147 -12.30 5.86 -0.70
C ASN A 147 -12.51 6.27 0.76
N ARG A 148 -11.49 6.85 1.41
CA ARG A 148 -11.50 7.25 2.81
C ARG A 148 -11.69 8.75 3.02
N ILE A 149 -11.79 9.52 1.95
CA ILE A 149 -12.04 10.96 1.99
C ILE A 149 -13.51 11.25 1.65
N SER A 150 -13.93 12.52 1.82
CA SER A 150 -15.31 12.90 1.54
C SER A 150 -15.66 12.66 0.06
N PRO A 151 -16.94 12.44 -0.27
CA PRO A 151 -17.37 12.31 -1.67
C PRO A 151 -16.98 13.50 -2.55
N LEU A 152 -17.02 14.72 -2.00
CA LEU A 152 -16.62 15.92 -2.73
C LEU A 152 -15.12 15.90 -3.04
N LYS A 153 -14.28 15.59 -2.06
CA LYS A 153 -12.83 15.50 -2.26
C LYS A 153 -12.47 14.38 -3.24
N ARG A 154 -13.17 13.24 -3.15
CA ARG A 154 -12.98 12.12 -4.08
C ARG A 154 -13.29 12.56 -5.51
N GLU A 155 -14.38 13.25 -5.72
CA GLU A 155 -14.77 13.75 -7.03
C GLU A 155 -13.73 14.71 -7.61
N LEU A 156 -13.18 15.60 -6.78
CA LEU A 156 -12.13 16.52 -7.20
C LEU A 156 -10.86 15.77 -7.63
N VAL A 157 -10.46 14.72 -6.90
CA VAL A 157 -9.34 13.87 -7.27
C VAL A 157 -9.60 13.16 -8.59
N GLN A 158 -10.77 12.54 -8.75
CA GLN A 158 -11.13 11.84 -9.99
C GLN A 158 -11.17 12.78 -11.18
N ARG A 159 -11.66 14.00 -10.99
CA ARG A 159 -11.70 15.03 -12.04
C ARG A 159 -10.27 15.43 -12.45
N LYS A 160 -9.38 15.58 -11.49
CA LYS A 160 -7.98 15.89 -11.76
C LYS A 160 -7.29 14.76 -12.53
N ILE A 161 -7.56 13.52 -12.17
CA ILE A 161 -7.01 12.35 -12.88
C ILE A 161 -7.51 12.32 -14.32
N ARG A 162 -8.82 12.53 -14.54
CA ARG A 162 -9.39 12.56 -15.91
C ARG A 162 -8.73 13.63 -16.76
N LYS A 163 -8.46 14.80 -16.18
CA LYS A 163 -7.77 15.89 -16.86
C LYS A 163 -6.34 15.48 -17.28
N LEU A 164 -5.63 14.81 -16.38
CA LEU A 164 -4.27 14.30 -16.65
C LEU A 164 -4.31 13.21 -17.72
N GLN A 165 -5.32 12.34 -17.70
CA GLN A 165 -5.50 11.31 -18.72
C GLN A 165 -5.70 11.93 -20.12
N LYS A 166 -6.53 12.96 -20.22
CA LYS A 166 -6.77 13.66 -21.48
C LYS A 166 -5.53 14.36 -22.00
N ALA A 167 -4.68 14.85 -21.10
CA ALA A 167 -3.42 15.52 -21.47
C ALA A 167 -2.29 14.53 -21.80
N GLY A 168 -2.53 13.22 -21.65
CA GLY A 168 -1.49 12.20 -21.83
C GLY A 168 -0.45 12.19 -20.74
N GLU A 169 -0.75 12.75 -19.57
CA GLU A 169 0.19 12.89 -18.43
C GLU A 169 -0.10 11.89 -17.31
N TRP A 170 -1.06 11.01 -17.48
CA TRP A 170 -1.40 9.98 -16.50
C TRP A 170 -0.84 8.63 -16.96
N PRO A 171 -0.21 7.84 -16.05
CA PRO A 171 0.31 6.53 -16.40
C PRO A 171 -0.76 5.58 -16.90
N SER A 172 -0.43 4.75 -17.87
CA SER A 172 -1.33 3.76 -18.48
C SER A 172 -0.78 2.35 -18.31
#